data_c3fbf04e04853c864a598ce9f6de7443
#
_entry.id   c3fbf04e04853c864a598ce9f6de7443
#
_cell.length_a   1.000
_cell.length_b   1.000
_cell.length_c   1.000
_cell.angle_alpha   90.00
_cell.angle_beta   90.00
_cell.angle_gamma   90.00
#
_symmetry.space_group_name_H-M   'P 1'
#
loop_
_entity.id
_entity.type
_entity.pdbx_description
1 polymer ?
#
loop_
_entity_poly.entity_id
_entity_poly.type
_entity_poly.pdbx_seq_one_letter_code
_entity_poly.pdbx_strand_id
1 'polypeptide(L)'
;MNYEIINVLEAETKTLAKIDEFVFSNRTNGEFVNSIKYLSYHPRERFEDDSIAVIDRESGTIRGVMLAAKKKGSEKCIISHPGTTFAGPVVDYHVDIASSIEILNMMLQYYEEKYDAVEIRLRPTVYDAQPMEFLPYYLLSHGYNAGIMALANIIDIRSVKTEQDLLSLYTSKRRNHVRKAIKEALYCFNERDKVEEFIWNNMNENLKGKYQSETTHSFQEICQLRELFPTRIVPYTAERNDQKYGAFVLVYKFKKVFHTQYLDLNYKYSSEYPHLYLVHKLILKAREEGYDYFSFGSSTDERGKYLNEGLFHYKSGYGGGSIILPVYVREK
;
A
#
# COMPACT_ATOMS: atom_id res chain seq x y z
N MET A 1 9.43 16.91 27.57
CA MET A 1 10.18 17.29 26.36
C MET A 1 9.50 18.49 25.69
N ASN A 2 10.18 19.24 24.86
CA ASN A 2 9.66 20.49 24.33
C ASN A 2 9.17 20.30 22.88
N TYR A 3 8.07 19.57 22.71
CA TYR A 3 7.47 19.31 21.40
C TYR A 3 6.40 20.33 21.05
N GLU A 4 6.17 20.52 19.75
CA GLU A 4 5.03 21.29 19.21
C GLU A 4 4.46 20.61 17.96
N ILE A 5 3.18 20.88 17.71
CA ILE A 5 2.49 20.46 16.48
C ILE A 5 2.61 21.59 15.47
N ILE A 6 2.95 21.23 14.25
CA ILE A 6 2.89 22.11 13.09
C ILE A 6 1.88 21.56 12.08
N ASN A 7 1.08 22.44 11.47
CA ASN A 7 0.22 22.07 10.36
C ASN A 7 1.05 21.99 9.08
N VAL A 8 0.93 20.89 8.34
CA VAL A 8 1.72 20.63 7.13
C VAL A 8 1.38 21.63 6.02
N LEU A 9 0.13 22.09 5.89
CA LEU A 9 -0.27 23.07 4.90
C LEU A 9 0.36 24.45 5.11
N GLU A 10 0.69 24.79 6.35
CA GLU A 10 1.28 26.08 6.74
C GLU A 10 2.81 26.02 6.79
N ALA A 11 3.38 24.82 6.59
CA ALA A 11 4.83 24.61 6.73
C ALA A 11 5.61 25.14 5.52
N GLU A 12 6.78 25.71 5.79
CA GLU A 12 7.72 26.15 4.75
C GLU A 12 8.28 24.95 3.98
N THR A 13 8.67 25.16 2.72
CA THR A 13 9.25 24.13 1.82
C THR A 13 10.40 23.34 2.49
N LYS A 14 11.25 24.02 3.28
CA LYS A 14 12.36 23.38 4.00
C LYS A 14 11.85 22.38 5.06
N THR A 15 10.76 22.71 5.74
CA THR A 15 10.13 21.84 6.73
C THR A 15 9.44 20.66 6.07
N LEU A 16 8.77 20.88 4.93
CA LEU A 16 8.17 19.80 4.13
C LEU A 16 9.23 18.77 3.69
N ALA A 17 10.41 19.24 3.26
CA ALA A 17 11.52 18.36 2.90
C ALA A 17 11.99 17.52 4.10
N LYS A 18 12.13 18.14 5.29
CA LYS A 18 12.48 17.40 6.53
C LYS A 18 11.44 16.36 6.94
N ILE A 19 10.15 16.65 6.72
CA ILE A 19 9.06 15.70 6.97
C ILE A 19 9.22 14.47 6.06
N ASP A 20 9.46 14.67 4.78
CA ASP A 20 9.67 13.58 3.83
C ASP A 20 10.96 12.79 4.14
N GLU A 21 12.06 13.46 4.52
CA GLU A 21 13.28 12.79 4.99
C GLU A 21 13.02 11.91 6.21
N PHE A 22 12.24 12.38 7.17
CA PHE A 22 11.83 11.62 8.35
C PHE A 22 11.02 10.38 7.96
N VAL A 23 10.02 10.54 7.08
CA VAL A 23 9.16 9.44 6.59
C VAL A 23 9.99 8.38 5.85
N PHE A 24 10.94 8.79 5.01
CA PHE A 24 11.79 7.87 4.25
C PHE A 24 12.89 7.19 5.08
N SER A 25 13.14 7.68 6.29
CA SER A 25 14.17 7.12 7.17
C SER A 25 13.88 5.65 7.51
N ASN A 26 14.94 4.84 7.56
CA ASN A 26 14.86 3.46 8.05
C ASN A 26 14.64 3.37 9.58
N ARG A 27 14.69 4.50 10.27
CA ARG A 27 14.45 4.63 11.72
C ARG A 27 12.97 4.74 12.05
N THR A 28 12.11 4.89 11.06
CA THR A 28 10.66 5.09 11.26
C THR A 28 9.85 3.96 10.64
N ASN A 29 8.61 3.86 11.10
CA ASN A 29 7.61 3.02 10.44
C ASN A 29 7.04 3.66 9.17
N GLY A 30 7.53 4.81 8.70
CA GLY A 30 7.06 5.48 7.48
C GLY A 30 7.34 4.69 6.21
N GLU A 31 6.47 4.84 5.24
CA GLU A 31 6.58 4.32 3.89
C GLU A 31 6.38 5.44 2.87
N PHE A 32 6.79 5.24 1.61
CA PHE A 32 6.71 6.29 0.59
C PHE A 32 5.28 6.83 0.41
N VAL A 33 4.25 6.03 0.63
CA VAL A 33 2.83 6.46 0.60
C VAL A 33 2.44 7.38 1.76
N ASN A 34 3.28 7.48 2.80
CA ASN A 34 3.09 8.37 3.94
C ASN A 34 3.85 9.71 3.77
N SER A 35 4.38 10.01 2.58
CA SER A 35 5.13 11.22 2.30
C SER A 35 4.26 12.32 1.69
N ILE A 36 4.65 13.57 1.90
CA ILE A 36 4.04 14.72 1.24
C ILE A 36 4.29 14.64 -0.27
N LYS A 37 5.48 14.18 -0.66
CA LYS A 37 5.82 13.91 -2.06
C LYS A 37 4.83 12.93 -2.71
N TYR A 38 4.38 11.88 -1.99
CA TYR A 38 3.38 10.97 -2.54
C TYR A 38 2.04 11.66 -2.72
N LEU A 39 1.59 12.47 -1.75
CA LEU A 39 0.31 13.18 -1.86
C LEU A 39 0.29 14.24 -2.95
N SER A 40 1.45 14.73 -3.41
CA SER A 40 1.54 15.83 -4.36
C SER A 40 0.97 15.56 -5.76
N TYR A 41 0.69 14.29 -6.12
CA TYR A 41 0.02 13.96 -7.39
C TYR A 41 -1.49 14.26 -7.38
N HIS A 42 -2.08 14.42 -6.20
CA HIS A 42 -3.50 14.75 -6.12
C HIS A 42 -3.76 16.20 -6.51
N PRO A 43 -4.84 16.51 -7.23
CA PRO A 43 -5.32 17.86 -7.36
C PRO A 43 -5.53 18.49 -5.98
N ARG A 44 -5.12 19.76 -5.82
CA ARG A 44 -5.13 20.46 -4.52
C ARG A 44 -6.47 20.46 -3.80
N GLU A 45 -7.58 20.44 -4.56
CA GLU A 45 -8.95 20.54 -4.03
C GLU A 45 -9.62 19.18 -3.81
N ARG A 46 -8.89 18.08 -4.02
CA ARG A 46 -9.45 16.72 -3.86
C ARG A 46 -9.76 16.39 -2.41
N PHE A 47 -8.92 16.86 -1.50
CA PHE A 47 -9.01 16.60 -0.07
C PHE A 47 -8.90 17.90 0.73
N GLU A 48 -9.69 17.99 1.79
CA GLU A 48 -9.51 19.01 2.82
C GLU A 48 -8.48 18.49 3.82
N ASP A 49 -7.21 18.73 3.50
CA ASP A 49 -6.06 18.25 4.25
C ASP A 49 -5.95 18.93 5.62
N ASP A 50 -5.64 18.16 6.65
CA ASP A 50 -5.31 18.60 8.00
C ASP A 50 -4.16 17.77 8.57
N SER A 51 -3.14 17.53 7.73
CA SER A 51 -1.95 16.78 8.09
C SER A 51 -1.09 17.56 9.08
N ILE A 52 -0.50 16.85 10.04
CA ILE A 52 0.36 17.43 11.08
C ILE A 52 1.70 16.74 11.18
N ALA A 53 2.68 17.48 11.70
CA ALA A 53 3.93 16.92 12.18
C ALA A 53 4.23 17.41 13.60
N VAL A 54 4.91 16.58 14.37
CA VAL A 54 5.44 16.91 15.71
C VAL A 54 6.92 17.22 15.56
N ILE A 55 7.32 18.38 16.02
CA ILE A 55 8.69 18.88 15.97
C ILE A 55 9.24 19.12 17.38
N ASP A 56 10.49 18.79 17.58
CA ASP A 56 11.25 19.18 18.76
C ASP A 56 11.68 20.66 18.62
N ARG A 57 11.21 21.52 19.51
CA ARG A 57 11.41 22.98 19.42
C ARG A 57 12.87 23.41 19.49
N GLU A 58 13.70 22.69 20.23
CA GLU A 58 15.09 23.05 20.44
C GLU A 58 15.94 22.68 19.22
N SER A 59 15.77 21.44 18.72
CA SER A 59 16.58 20.93 17.61
C SER A 59 15.97 21.16 16.23
N GLY A 60 14.69 21.50 16.14
CA GLY A 60 13.96 21.57 14.88
C GLY A 60 13.82 20.22 14.17
N THR A 61 13.94 19.10 14.93
CA THR A 61 13.88 17.74 14.39
C THR A 61 12.43 17.25 14.36
N ILE A 62 12.00 16.66 13.24
CA ILE A 62 10.69 15.99 13.13
C ILE A 62 10.73 14.72 13.99
N ARG A 63 9.69 14.52 14.79
CA ARG A 63 9.54 13.38 15.71
C ARG A 63 8.34 12.50 15.43
N GLY A 64 7.35 13.06 14.75
CA GLY A 64 6.16 12.32 14.34
C GLY A 64 5.48 13.01 13.17
N VAL A 65 4.75 12.23 12.36
CA VAL A 65 3.96 12.74 11.23
C VAL A 65 2.66 11.97 11.17
N MET A 66 1.55 12.65 10.95
CA MET A 66 0.29 12.02 10.63
C MET A 66 -0.39 12.77 9.49
N LEU A 67 -0.43 12.14 8.32
CA LEU A 67 -1.18 12.65 7.17
C LEU A 67 -2.66 12.34 7.39
N ALA A 68 -3.51 13.36 7.29
CA ALA A 68 -4.94 13.24 7.51
C ALA A 68 -5.73 14.25 6.67
N ALA A 69 -6.96 13.90 6.35
CA ALA A 69 -7.89 14.81 5.68
C ALA A 69 -9.32 14.57 6.18
N LYS A 70 -10.18 15.56 6.05
CA LYS A 70 -11.59 15.42 6.39
C LYS A 70 -12.24 14.32 5.55
N LYS A 71 -13.14 13.59 6.16
CA LYS A 71 -13.92 12.56 5.49
C LYS A 71 -14.93 13.22 4.55
N LYS A 72 -14.90 12.83 3.28
CA LYS A 72 -15.83 13.36 2.27
C LYS A 72 -17.28 13.24 2.76
N GLY A 73 -17.99 14.36 2.77
CA GLY A 73 -19.39 14.44 3.23
C GLY A 73 -19.55 14.53 4.75
N SER A 74 -18.47 14.79 5.51
CA SER A 74 -18.53 15.04 6.96
C SER A 74 -17.48 16.05 7.39
N GLU A 75 -17.93 17.21 7.87
CA GLU A 75 -17.05 18.24 8.44
C GLU A 75 -16.49 17.87 9.82
N LYS A 76 -17.09 16.87 10.46
CA LYS A 76 -16.80 16.46 11.84
C LYS A 76 -15.98 15.19 11.96
N CYS A 77 -15.63 14.56 10.85
CA CYS A 77 -14.84 13.34 10.82
C CYS A 77 -13.54 13.54 10.08
N ILE A 78 -12.42 13.25 10.75
CA ILE A 78 -11.10 13.20 10.16
C ILE A 78 -10.70 11.74 9.89
N ILE A 79 -10.04 11.48 8.77
CA ILE A 79 -9.46 10.15 8.49
C ILE A 79 -7.99 10.28 8.17
N SER A 80 -7.18 9.33 8.60
CA SER A 80 -5.80 9.21 8.17
C SER A 80 -5.81 9.07 6.65
N HIS A 81 -5.04 9.83 5.93
CA HIS A 81 -5.28 10.37 4.59
C HIS A 81 -5.91 9.41 3.58
N PRO A 82 -7.12 9.72 3.03
CA PRO A 82 -7.86 8.82 2.14
C PRO A 82 -7.21 8.61 0.77
N GLY A 83 -6.27 9.47 0.39
CA GLY A 83 -5.51 9.38 -0.86
C GLY A 83 -4.34 8.42 -0.84
N THR A 84 -4.16 7.63 0.24
CA THR A 84 -3.08 6.65 0.37
C THR A 84 -3.63 5.24 0.57
N THR A 85 -2.82 4.22 0.26
CA THR A 85 -3.16 2.82 0.50
C THR A 85 -3.41 2.56 2.00
N PHE A 86 -2.56 3.12 2.85
CA PHE A 86 -2.69 3.18 4.30
C PHE A 86 -1.91 4.38 4.84
N ALA A 87 -2.34 4.88 5.99
CA ALA A 87 -1.73 6.00 6.67
C ALA A 87 -1.74 5.74 8.19
N GLY A 88 -1.72 6.76 9.01
CA GLY A 88 -1.65 6.69 10.45
C GLY A 88 -0.35 7.29 10.96
N PRO A 89 -0.10 7.27 12.27
CA PRO A 89 1.09 7.87 12.84
C PRO A 89 2.38 7.26 12.30
N VAL A 90 3.27 8.10 11.85
CA VAL A 90 4.68 7.76 11.56
C VAL A 90 5.53 8.23 12.73
N VAL A 91 6.26 7.31 13.36
CA VAL A 91 7.08 7.56 14.54
C VAL A 91 8.47 6.96 14.37
N ASP A 92 9.44 7.45 15.16
CA ASP A 92 10.81 6.94 15.17
C ASP A 92 10.90 5.71 16.12
N TYR A 93 11.44 4.59 15.62
CA TYR A 93 11.70 3.38 16.43
C TYR A 93 12.77 3.55 17.51
N HIS A 94 13.61 4.58 17.39
CA HIS A 94 14.79 4.78 18.23
C HIS A 94 14.57 5.80 19.36
N VAL A 95 13.36 6.35 19.49
CA VAL A 95 13.01 7.14 20.67
C VAL A 95 12.56 6.22 21.79
N ASP A 96 12.75 6.65 23.04
CA ASP A 96 12.25 5.92 24.20
C ASP A 96 10.72 5.88 24.22
N ILE A 97 10.16 4.90 24.95
CA ILE A 97 8.72 4.68 24.98
C ILE A 97 7.92 5.87 25.53
N ALA A 98 8.49 6.61 26.50
CA ALA A 98 7.81 7.75 27.08
C ALA A 98 7.66 8.89 26.05
N SER A 99 8.72 9.15 25.30
CA SER A 99 8.69 10.10 24.18
C SER A 99 7.73 9.66 23.07
N SER A 100 7.72 8.37 22.74
CA SER A 100 6.78 7.83 21.75
C SER A 100 5.32 8.02 22.18
N ILE A 101 5.02 7.78 23.45
CA ILE A 101 3.69 8.01 24.04
C ILE A 101 3.32 9.50 23.99
N GLU A 102 4.24 10.38 24.37
CA GLU A 102 4.00 11.84 24.34
C GLU A 102 3.69 12.31 22.91
N ILE A 103 4.48 11.90 21.92
CA ILE A 103 4.28 12.25 20.51
C ILE A 103 2.94 11.72 19.98
N LEU A 104 2.59 10.46 20.28
CA LEU A 104 1.30 9.89 19.89
C LEU A 104 0.13 10.59 20.54
N ASN A 105 0.21 10.89 21.84
CA ASN A 105 -0.81 11.65 22.57
C ASN A 105 -1.04 13.01 21.91
N MET A 106 0.01 13.75 21.61
CA MET A 106 -0.10 15.06 20.97
C MET A 106 -0.82 14.96 19.63
N MET A 107 -0.47 13.98 18.76
CA MET A 107 -1.09 13.81 17.45
C MET A 107 -2.56 13.42 17.57
N LEU A 108 -2.90 12.46 18.44
CA LEU A 108 -4.28 11.99 18.61
C LEU A 108 -5.14 13.06 19.25
N GLN A 109 -4.67 13.72 20.33
CA GLN A 109 -5.40 14.76 21.02
C GLN A 109 -5.72 15.95 20.10
N TYR A 110 -4.78 16.37 19.22
CA TYR A 110 -5.04 17.41 18.22
C TYR A 110 -6.30 17.13 17.40
N TYR A 111 -6.46 15.89 16.93
CA TYR A 111 -7.63 15.52 16.13
C TYR A 111 -8.88 15.31 16.99
N GLU A 112 -8.73 14.71 18.16
CA GLU A 112 -9.83 14.44 19.09
C GLU A 112 -10.47 15.72 19.65
N GLU A 113 -9.70 16.78 19.83
CA GLU A 113 -10.22 18.09 20.23
C GLU A 113 -10.99 18.76 19.09
N LYS A 114 -10.53 18.62 17.86
CA LYS A 114 -11.02 19.32 16.69
C LYS A 114 -12.20 18.62 15.99
N TYR A 115 -12.27 17.29 16.08
CA TYR A 115 -13.24 16.47 15.35
C TYR A 115 -14.09 15.61 16.31
N ASP A 116 -15.31 15.25 15.86
CA ASP A 116 -16.21 14.37 16.61
C ASP A 116 -15.86 12.89 16.37
N ALA A 117 -15.23 12.57 15.25
CA ALA A 117 -14.78 11.23 14.92
C ALA A 117 -13.37 11.25 14.28
N VAL A 118 -12.54 10.28 14.69
CA VAL A 118 -11.19 10.06 14.16
C VAL A 118 -11.10 8.63 13.64
N GLU A 119 -10.82 8.46 12.34
CA GLU A 119 -10.62 7.16 11.69
C GLU A 119 -9.14 7.00 11.30
N ILE A 120 -8.47 5.98 11.82
CA ILE A 120 -7.06 5.69 11.56
C ILE A 120 -6.94 4.37 10.80
N ARG A 121 -6.43 4.43 9.58
CA ARG A 121 -6.19 3.29 8.69
C ARG A 121 -4.73 2.90 8.79
N LEU A 122 -4.39 2.08 9.78
CA LEU A 122 -3.00 1.67 10.00
C LEU A 122 -2.49 0.76 8.88
N ARG A 123 -1.20 0.84 8.65
CA ARG A 123 -0.48 -0.15 7.86
C ARG A 123 -0.35 -1.44 8.67
N PRO A 124 -0.55 -2.63 8.05
CA PRO A 124 -0.24 -3.90 8.69
C PRO A 124 1.24 -4.00 9.03
N THR A 125 1.57 -4.54 10.20
CA THR A 125 2.95 -4.57 10.74
C THR A 125 3.94 -5.37 9.90
N VAL A 126 3.47 -6.27 9.03
CA VAL A 126 4.33 -6.99 8.07
C VAL A 126 5.00 -6.07 7.03
N TYR A 127 4.50 -4.84 6.85
CA TYR A 127 5.12 -3.83 6.01
C TYR A 127 6.23 -3.06 6.72
N ASP A 128 6.26 -3.08 8.06
CA ASP A 128 7.24 -2.35 8.85
C ASP A 128 8.64 -2.98 8.75
N ALA A 129 9.67 -2.17 8.87
CA ALA A 129 11.05 -2.64 8.93
C ALA A 129 11.29 -3.59 10.11
N GLN A 130 10.55 -3.37 11.21
CA GLN A 130 10.44 -4.26 12.37
C GLN A 130 9.00 -4.24 12.89
N PRO A 131 8.53 -5.29 13.60
CA PRO A 131 7.18 -5.33 14.16
C PRO A 131 6.88 -4.10 15.04
N MET A 132 5.74 -3.44 14.80
CA MET A 132 5.30 -2.25 15.52
C MET A 132 3.88 -2.45 16.08
N GLU A 133 3.69 -3.50 16.88
CA GLU A 133 2.40 -3.80 17.52
C GLU A 133 2.04 -2.78 18.62
N PHE A 134 2.96 -1.90 18.99
CA PHE A 134 2.71 -0.82 19.94
C PHE A 134 1.60 0.14 19.46
N LEU A 135 1.58 0.51 18.17
CA LEU A 135 0.57 1.42 17.62
C LEU A 135 -0.86 0.87 17.73
N PRO A 136 -1.19 -0.34 17.22
CA PRO A 136 -2.52 -0.90 17.39
C PRO A 136 -2.89 -1.10 18.87
N TYR A 137 -1.97 -1.58 19.71
CA TYR A 137 -2.19 -1.69 21.14
C TYR A 137 -2.53 -0.33 21.77
N TYR A 138 -1.73 0.69 21.42
CA TYR A 138 -1.89 2.03 21.98
C TYR A 138 -3.26 2.62 21.62
N LEU A 139 -3.69 2.53 20.35
CA LEU A 139 -4.99 3.01 19.93
C LEU A 139 -6.14 2.32 20.69
N LEU A 140 -6.10 0.98 20.79
CA LEU A 140 -7.14 0.22 21.52
C LEU A 140 -7.18 0.59 23.00
N SER A 141 -6.02 0.77 23.65
CA SER A 141 -5.94 1.16 25.07
C SER A 141 -6.37 2.63 25.33
N HIS A 142 -6.46 3.47 24.27
CA HIS A 142 -6.83 4.88 24.34
C HIS A 142 -8.22 5.16 23.74
N GLY A 143 -9.11 4.16 23.78
CA GLY A 143 -10.53 4.33 23.45
C GLY A 143 -10.86 4.26 21.96
N TYR A 144 -9.92 3.87 21.12
CA TYR A 144 -10.23 3.53 19.73
C TYR A 144 -10.80 2.11 19.66
N ASN A 145 -11.81 1.93 18.83
CA ASN A 145 -12.41 0.62 18.56
C ASN A 145 -12.00 0.12 17.18
N ALA A 146 -12.04 -1.19 16.99
CA ALA A 146 -11.85 -1.80 15.69
C ALA A 146 -13.00 -1.39 14.75
N GLY A 147 -12.68 -0.74 13.64
CA GLY A 147 -13.61 -0.44 12.56
C GLY A 147 -13.82 -1.63 11.61
N ILE A 148 -14.44 -1.38 10.47
CA ILE A 148 -14.55 -2.37 9.41
C ILE A 148 -13.17 -2.58 8.79
N MET A 149 -12.65 -3.81 8.87
CA MET A 149 -11.32 -4.17 8.43
C MET A 149 -11.37 -4.99 7.15
N ALA A 150 -10.51 -4.65 6.18
CA ALA A 150 -10.38 -5.44 4.98
C ALA A 150 -9.41 -6.63 5.20
N LEU A 151 -9.60 -7.70 4.42
CA LEU A 151 -8.71 -8.86 4.38
C LEU A 151 -7.85 -8.80 3.12
N ALA A 152 -6.53 -8.91 3.25
CA ALA A 152 -5.60 -8.97 2.13
C ALA A 152 -4.85 -10.31 2.09
N ASN A 153 -4.53 -10.78 0.88
CA ASN A 153 -3.70 -11.98 0.71
C ASN A 153 -2.23 -11.59 0.62
N ILE A 154 -1.40 -12.37 1.32
CA ILE A 154 0.05 -12.20 1.38
C ILE A 154 0.76 -13.55 1.35
N ILE A 155 1.96 -13.59 0.77
CA ILE A 155 2.84 -14.75 0.81
C ILE A 155 4.11 -14.38 1.59
N ASP A 156 4.47 -15.18 2.59
CA ASP A 156 5.80 -15.15 3.20
C ASP A 156 6.77 -15.85 2.25
N ILE A 157 7.71 -15.08 1.67
CA ILE A 157 8.68 -15.60 0.70
C ILE A 157 10.09 -15.73 1.27
N ARG A 158 10.29 -15.50 2.57
CA ARG A 158 11.61 -15.56 3.22
C ARG A 158 12.26 -16.94 3.10
N SER A 159 11.48 -18.00 3.13
CA SER A 159 11.96 -19.38 3.00
C SER A 159 12.15 -19.85 1.56
N VAL A 160 11.67 -19.11 0.57
CA VAL A 160 11.79 -19.44 -0.85
C VAL A 160 13.23 -19.20 -1.32
N LYS A 161 13.95 -20.26 -1.68
CA LYS A 161 15.32 -20.22 -2.19
C LYS A 161 15.40 -20.57 -3.68
N THR A 162 14.48 -21.40 -4.13
CA THR A 162 14.43 -21.91 -5.50
C THR A 162 13.02 -21.76 -6.09
N GLU A 163 12.90 -21.83 -7.42
CA GLU A 163 11.62 -21.87 -8.11
C GLU A 163 10.77 -23.07 -7.64
N GLN A 164 11.40 -24.22 -7.30
CA GLN A 164 10.70 -25.39 -6.80
C GLN A 164 10.11 -25.15 -5.40
N ASP A 165 10.79 -24.42 -4.52
CA ASP A 165 10.26 -24.03 -3.22
C ASP A 165 8.99 -23.19 -3.43
N LEU A 166 9.04 -22.21 -4.32
CA LEU A 166 7.88 -21.38 -4.65
C LEU A 166 6.72 -22.22 -5.21
N LEU A 167 6.99 -23.10 -6.17
CA LEU A 167 5.96 -23.98 -6.73
C LEU A 167 5.36 -24.93 -5.69
N SER A 168 6.10 -25.29 -4.64
CA SER A 168 5.59 -26.14 -3.56
C SER A 168 4.51 -25.44 -2.70
N LEU A 169 4.56 -24.10 -2.60
CA LEU A 169 3.54 -23.30 -1.91
C LEU A 169 2.20 -23.28 -2.64
N TYR A 170 2.20 -23.49 -3.94
CA TYR A 170 1.00 -23.34 -4.77
C TYR A 170 0.06 -24.54 -4.62
N THR A 171 -1.25 -24.28 -4.71
CA THR A 171 -2.22 -25.37 -4.88
C THR A 171 -1.88 -26.19 -6.13
N SER A 172 -2.25 -27.49 -6.14
CA SER A 172 -1.94 -28.39 -7.26
C SER A 172 -2.44 -27.83 -8.61
N LYS A 173 -3.64 -27.27 -8.64
CA LYS A 173 -4.22 -26.65 -9.85
C LYS A 173 -3.39 -25.45 -10.31
N ARG A 174 -3.04 -24.53 -9.39
CA ARG A 174 -2.23 -23.34 -9.69
C ARG A 174 -0.85 -23.73 -10.23
N ARG A 175 -0.18 -24.65 -9.55
CA ARG A 175 1.14 -25.16 -9.92
C ARG A 175 1.14 -25.76 -11.34
N ASN A 176 0.11 -26.55 -11.68
CA ASN A 176 0.00 -27.16 -13.00
C ASN A 176 -0.17 -26.10 -14.10
N HIS A 177 -1.02 -25.09 -13.88
CA HIS A 177 -1.20 -24.00 -14.85
C HIS A 177 0.06 -23.14 -15.02
N VAL A 178 0.75 -22.82 -13.93
CA VAL A 178 2.02 -22.09 -13.99
C VAL A 178 3.08 -22.90 -14.75
N ARG A 179 3.24 -24.19 -14.44
CA ARG A 179 4.17 -25.08 -15.18
C ARG A 179 3.83 -25.16 -16.67
N LYS A 180 2.53 -25.22 -17.02
CA LYS A 180 2.10 -25.18 -18.41
C LYS A 180 2.53 -23.87 -19.07
N ALA A 181 2.23 -22.71 -18.49
CA ALA A 181 2.58 -21.40 -19.03
C ALA A 181 4.13 -21.24 -19.22
N ILE A 182 4.92 -21.75 -18.27
CA ILE A 182 6.38 -21.74 -18.37
C ILE A 182 6.87 -22.67 -19.52
N LYS A 183 6.32 -23.89 -19.60
CA LYS A 183 6.72 -24.90 -20.61
C LYS A 183 6.41 -24.46 -22.03
N GLU A 184 5.26 -23.80 -22.22
CA GLU A 184 4.85 -23.30 -23.54
C GLU A 184 5.72 -22.15 -24.03
N ALA A 185 6.44 -21.45 -23.13
CA ALA A 185 7.40 -20.39 -23.42
C ALA A 185 6.86 -19.29 -24.36
N LEU A 186 5.56 -18.99 -24.26
CA LEU A 186 4.87 -18.01 -25.12
C LEU A 186 5.11 -16.57 -24.70
N TYR A 187 5.57 -16.34 -23.47
CA TYR A 187 5.67 -15.03 -22.84
C TYR A 187 7.07 -14.70 -22.34
N CYS A 188 7.47 -13.42 -22.52
CA CYS A 188 8.62 -12.81 -21.90
C CYS A 188 8.17 -11.96 -20.71
N PHE A 189 8.95 -11.99 -19.62
CA PHE A 189 8.78 -11.16 -18.44
C PHE A 189 9.56 -9.87 -18.64
N ASN A 190 8.89 -8.73 -18.60
CA ASN A 190 9.50 -7.42 -18.81
C ASN A 190 9.18 -6.45 -17.67
N GLU A 191 10.20 -5.80 -17.14
CA GLU A 191 10.08 -4.58 -16.37
C GLU A 191 9.99 -3.40 -17.34
N ARG A 192 9.07 -2.46 -17.11
CA ARG A 192 8.80 -1.36 -18.02
C ARG A 192 9.14 -0.02 -17.38
N ASP A 193 9.64 0.90 -18.19
CA ASP A 193 9.96 2.26 -17.72
C ASP A 193 8.72 3.11 -17.52
N LYS A 194 7.63 2.81 -18.22
CA LYS A 194 6.36 3.53 -18.17
C LYS A 194 5.17 2.60 -18.23
N VAL A 195 4.02 3.11 -17.80
CA VAL A 195 2.71 2.48 -18.03
C VAL A 195 2.23 2.88 -19.42
N GLU A 196 1.82 1.91 -20.23
CA GLU A 196 1.25 2.19 -21.54
C GLU A 196 -0.25 2.48 -21.41
N GLU A 197 -0.70 3.56 -22.06
CA GLU A 197 -2.09 4.03 -21.94
C GLU A 197 -3.10 2.99 -22.41
N PHE A 198 -2.80 2.26 -23.49
CA PHE A 198 -3.71 1.22 -23.99
C PHE A 198 -3.89 0.07 -23.00
N ILE A 199 -2.85 -0.28 -22.20
CA ILE A 199 -2.96 -1.30 -21.12
C ILE A 199 -3.88 -0.77 -20.02
N TRP A 200 -3.69 0.50 -19.62
CA TRP A 200 -4.49 1.13 -18.57
C TRP A 200 -5.97 1.21 -18.96
N ASN A 201 -6.24 1.57 -20.21
CA ASN A 201 -7.60 1.62 -20.76
C ASN A 201 -8.23 0.23 -20.81
N ASN A 202 -7.49 -0.81 -21.29
CA ASN A 202 -7.96 -2.20 -21.28
C ASN A 202 -8.32 -2.68 -19.88
N MET A 203 -7.49 -2.36 -18.88
CA MET A 203 -7.77 -2.68 -17.48
C MET A 203 -9.07 -2.03 -16.99
N ASN A 204 -9.28 -0.74 -17.29
CA ASN A 204 -10.52 -0.05 -16.91
C ASN A 204 -11.74 -0.64 -17.60
N GLU A 205 -11.66 -1.00 -18.89
CA GLU A 205 -12.72 -1.69 -19.61
C GLU A 205 -13.05 -3.05 -18.96
N ASN A 206 -12.03 -3.82 -18.58
CA ASN A 206 -12.19 -5.08 -17.87
C ASN A 206 -12.86 -4.92 -16.50
N LEU A 207 -12.48 -3.89 -15.73
CA LEU A 207 -13.07 -3.58 -14.43
C LEU A 207 -14.52 -3.15 -14.57
N LYS A 208 -14.85 -2.27 -15.54
CA LYS A 208 -16.22 -1.85 -15.83
C LYS A 208 -17.09 -3.02 -16.26
N GLY A 209 -16.61 -3.82 -17.20
CA GLY A 209 -17.39 -4.90 -17.79
C GLY A 209 -17.69 -6.06 -16.84
N LYS A 210 -16.77 -6.35 -15.89
CA LYS A 210 -16.90 -7.50 -14.98
C LYS A 210 -17.31 -7.16 -13.55
N TYR A 211 -16.87 -6.00 -13.06
CA TYR A 211 -16.98 -5.66 -11.66
C TYR A 211 -17.73 -4.34 -11.40
N GLN A 212 -18.22 -3.68 -12.48
CA GLN A 212 -18.87 -2.35 -12.40
C GLN A 212 -18.01 -1.35 -11.58
N SER A 213 -16.71 -1.42 -11.74
CA SER A 213 -15.71 -0.67 -10.99
C SER A 213 -14.71 -0.01 -11.94
N GLU A 214 -13.94 0.92 -11.44
CA GLU A 214 -12.84 1.59 -12.13
C GLU A 214 -11.58 1.59 -11.27
N THR A 215 -10.42 1.90 -11.89
CA THR A 215 -9.20 2.15 -11.12
C THR A 215 -9.36 3.38 -10.25
N THR A 216 -8.76 3.36 -9.06
CA THR A 216 -8.77 4.52 -8.14
C THR A 216 -8.00 5.70 -8.72
N HIS A 217 -6.97 5.43 -9.54
CA HIS A 217 -6.15 6.44 -10.19
C HIS A 217 -6.52 6.59 -11.66
N SER A 218 -6.47 7.79 -12.18
CA SER A 218 -6.45 8.03 -13.62
C SER A 218 -5.09 7.62 -14.23
N PHE A 219 -5.03 7.50 -15.54
CA PHE A 219 -3.77 7.22 -16.24
C PHE A 219 -2.71 8.30 -15.97
N GLN A 220 -3.10 9.58 -15.99
CA GLN A 220 -2.21 10.71 -15.72
C GLN A 220 -1.65 10.65 -14.29
N GLU A 221 -2.48 10.34 -13.31
CA GLU A 221 -2.05 10.19 -11.91
C GLU A 221 -1.02 9.07 -11.74
N ILE A 222 -1.23 7.95 -12.41
CA ILE A 222 -0.27 6.84 -12.35
C ILE A 222 1.06 7.18 -13.05
N CYS A 223 1.03 7.94 -14.14
CA CYS A 223 2.24 8.44 -14.78
C CYS A 223 3.02 9.38 -13.85
N GLN A 224 2.33 10.34 -13.20
CA GLN A 224 2.94 11.25 -12.22
C GLN A 224 3.54 10.49 -11.04
N LEU A 225 2.81 9.53 -10.47
CA LEU A 225 3.31 8.68 -9.37
C LEU A 225 4.55 7.89 -9.78
N ARG A 226 4.57 7.36 -11.01
CA ARG A 226 5.72 6.64 -11.55
C ARG A 226 6.95 7.55 -11.70
N GLU A 227 6.76 8.79 -12.16
CA GLU A 227 7.82 9.81 -12.25
C GLU A 227 8.35 10.21 -10.87
N LEU A 228 7.47 10.42 -9.89
CA LEU A 228 7.83 10.75 -8.53
C LEU A 228 8.59 9.62 -7.82
N PHE A 229 8.23 8.35 -8.10
CA PHE A 229 8.76 7.17 -7.41
C PHE A 229 9.22 6.08 -8.39
N PRO A 230 10.22 6.35 -9.26
CA PRO A 230 10.60 5.44 -10.33
C PRO A 230 11.16 4.09 -9.87
N THR A 231 11.67 3.99 -8.66
CA THR A 231 12.17 2.73 -8.07
C THR A 231 11.15 2.03 -7.17
N ARG A 232 10.05 2.71 -6.81
CA ARG A 232 9.01 2.19 -5.90
C ARG A 232 7.73 1.79 -6.61
N ILE A 233 7.38 2.45 -7.70
CA ILE A 233 6.17 2.19 -8.49
C ILE A 233 6.61 1.68 -9.84
N VAL A 234 6.56 0.37 -10.05
CA VAL A 234 7.20 -0.29 -11.20
C VAL A 234 6.18 -1.14 -11.97
N PRO A 235 5.99 -0.85 -13.26
CA PRO A 235 5.13 -1.65 -14.12
C PRO A 235 5.88 -2.87 -14.67
N TYR A 236 5.18 -4.01 -14.72
CA TYR A 236 5.66 -5.26 -15.31
C TYR A 236 4.64 -5.84 -16.28
N THR A 237 5.11 -6.49 -17.33
CA THR A 237 4.29 -7.14 -18.34
C THR A 237 4.73 -8.58 -18.58
N ALA A 238 3.75 -9.42 -18.94
CA ALA A 238 3.98 -10.64 -19.70
C ALA A 238 3.67 -10.33 -21.17
N GLU A 239 4.69 -10.24 -21.99
CA GLU A 239 4.56 -9.97 -23.41
C GLU A 239 4.74 -11.26 -24.20
N ARG A 240 3.80 -11.52 -25.10
CA ARG A 240 3.85 -12.64 -26.02
C ARG A 240 5.00 -12.48 -27.02
N ASN A 241 5.53 -13.58 -27.52
CA ASN A 241 6.65 -13.58 -28.49
C ASN A 241 6.35 -12.75 -29.76
N ASP A 242 5.07 -12.52 -30.09
CA ASP A 242 4.64 -11.61 -31.16
C ASP A 242 4.44 -10.16 -30.69
N GLN A 243 5.05 -9.79 -29.56
CA GLN A 243 5.05 -8.46 -28.92
C GLN A 243 3.67 -7.98 -28.45
N LYS A 244 2.71 -8.87 -28.30
CA LYS A 244 1.39 -8.53 -27.77
C LYS A 244 1.35 -8.68 -26.27
N TYR A 245 0.73 -7.72 -25.62
CA TYR A 245 0.46 -7.72 -24.20
C TYR A 245 -0.46 -8.89 -23.80
N GLY A 246 -0.02 -9.70 -22.83
CA GLY A 246 -0.79 -10.80 -22.27
C GLY A 246 -1.31 -10.51 -20.86
N ALA A 247 -0.47 -9.93 -20.02
CA ALA A 247 -0.84 -9.51 -18.66
C ALA A 247 0.03 -8.34 -18.19
N PHE A 248 -0.49 -7.59 -17.22
CA PHE A 248 0.15 -6.42 -16.64
C PHE A 248 0.02 -6.45 -15.11
N VAL A 249 1.05 -5.98 -14.41
CA VAL A 249 1.02 -5.70 -12.98
C VAL A 249 1.74 -4.39 -12.71
N LEU A 250 1.09 -3.49 -11.97
CA LEU A 250 1.77 -2.35 -11.35
C LEU A 250 2.12 -2.72 -9.91
N VAL A 251 3.39 -2.65 -9.59
CA VAL A 251 3.93 -3.01 -8.28
C VAL A 251 4.24 -1.75 -7.49
N TYR A 252 3.87 -1.76 -6.19
CA TYR A 252 4.36 -0.83 -5.19
C TYR A 252 5.39 -1.55 -4.32
N LYS A 253 6.63 -1.06 -4.33
CA LYS A 253 7.76 -1.63 -3.58
C LYS A 253 7.89 -0.93 -2.22
N PHE A 254 7.35 -1.54 -1.17
CA PHE A 254 7.50 -1.09 0.22
C PHE A 254 8.82 -1.60 0.81
N LYS A 255 9.16 -1.25 2.06
CA LYS A 255 10.41 -1.67 2.71
C LYS A 255 10.57 -3.19 2.79
N LYS A 256 9.47 -3.91 3.11
CA LYS A 256 9.47 -5.38 3.31
C LYS A 256 8.54 -6.12 2.37
N VAL A 257 7.66 -5.43 1.68
CA VAL A 257 6.56 -6.03 0.91
C VAL A 257 6.61 -5.59 -0.55
N PHE A 258 6.62 -6.55 -1.43
CA PHE A 258 6.40 -6.38 -2.86
C PHE A 258 4.90 -6.50 -3.13
N HIS A 259 4.23 -5.37 -3.39
CA HIS A 259 2.77 -5.30 -3.42
C HIS A 259 2.24 -5.09 -4.83
N THR A 260 1.31 -5.95 -5.25
CA THR A 260 0.60 -5.78 -6.52
C THR A 260 -0.54 -4.79 -6.34
N GLN A 261 -0.33 -3.54 -6.79
CA GLN A 261 -1.34 -2.48 -6.71
C GLN A 261 -2.45 -2.68 -7.73
N TYR A 262 -2.09 -3.03 -8.96
CA TYR A 262 -3.01 -3.34 -10.05
C TYR A 262 -2.54 -4.59 -10.79
N LEU A 263 -3.49 -5.42 -11.21
CA LEU A 263 -3.25 -6.58 -12.05
C LEU A 263 -4.31 -6.62 -13.15
N ASP A 264 -3.88 -6.77 -14.38
CA ASP A 264 -4.75 -6.94 -15.53
C ASP A 264 -4.37 -8.14 -16.40
N LEU A 265 -5.37 -8.68 -17.08
CA LEU A 265 -5.28 -9.80 -18.00
C LEU A 265 -5.88 -9.41 -19.34
N ASN A 266 -5.12 -9.56 -20.41
CA ASN A 266 -5.71 -9.57 -21.73
C ASN A 266 -6.48 -10.88 -21.93
N TYR A 267 -7.81 -10.81 -21.80
CA TYR A 267 -8.68 -11.99 -21.80
C TYR A 267 -8.64 -12.79 -23.10
N LYS A 268 -8.18 -12.19 -24.20
CA LYS A 268 -7.94 -12.90 -25.46
C LYS A 268 -6.97 -14.08 -25.30
N TYR A 269 -6.03 -13.96 -24.37
CA TYR A 269 -4.98 -14.95 -24.10
C TYR A 269 -5.18 -15.70 -22.79
N SER A 270 -6.37 -15.65 -22.19
CA SER A 270 -6.64 -16.21 -20.85
C SER A 270 -6.34 -17.71 -20.73
N SER A 271 -6.53 -18.50 -21.80
CA SER A 271 -6.23 -19.94 -21.84
C SER A 271 -4.73 -20.28 -21.85
N GLU A 272 -3.88 -19.31 -22.13
CA GLU A 272 -2.41 -19.41 -22.11
C GLU A 272 -1.81 -19.04 -20.73
N TYR A 273 -2.65 -18.53 -19.81
CA TYR A 273 -2.28 -18.17 -18.42
C TYR A 273 -1.18 -17.09 -18.26
N PRO A 274 -1.14 -16.00 -19.06
CA PRO A 274 -0.08 -15.00 -18.96
C PRO A 274 0.00 -14.32 -17.58
N HIS A 275 -1.14 -14.08 -16.94
CA HIS A 275 -1.22 -13.51 -15.60
C HIS A 275 -0.62 -14.43 -14.53
N LEU A 276 -0.75 -15.76 -14.67
CA LEU A 276 -0.14 -16.72 -13.75
C LEU A 276 1.37 -16.78 -13.93
N TYR A 277 1.84 -16.75 -15.18
CA TYR A 277 3.24 -16.64 -15.51
C TYR A 277 3.84 -15.35 -14.93
N LEU A 278 3.20 -14.19 -15.16
CA LEU A 278 3.68 -12.89 -14.69
C LEU A 278 3.78 -12.85 -13.17
N VAL A 279 2.73 -13.24 -12.44
CA VAL A 279 2.74 -13.27 -10.98
C VAL A 279 3.82 -14.21 -10.43
N HIS A 280 3.99 -15.40 -11.04
CA HIS A 280 5.04 -16.32 -10.65
C HIS A 280 6.43 -15.70 -10.78
N LYS A 281 6.72 -15.04 -11.93
CA LYS A 281 7.99 -14.34 -12.15
C LYS A 281 8.18 -13.16 -11.19
N LEU A 282 7.11 -12.44 -10.86
CA LEU A 282 7.15 -11.35 -9.88
C LEU A 282 7.47 -11.83 -8.47
N ILE A 283 6.94 -12.98 -8.04
CA ILE A 283 7.27 -13.53 -6.71
C ILE A 283 8.76 -13.93 -6.64
N LEU A 284 9.30 -14.55 -7.69
CA LEU A 284 10.73 -14.85 -7.78
C LEU A 284 11.58 -13.57 -7.76
N LYS A 285 11.18 -12.56 -8.54
CA LYS A 285 11.82 -11.24 -8.57
C LYS A 285 11.81 -10.56 -7.20
N ALA A 286 10.67 -10.59 -6.51
CA ALA A 286 10.55 -10.05 -5.16
C ALA A 286 11.54 -10.73 -4.20
N ARG A 287 11.69 -12.04 -4.29
CA ARG A 287 12.65 -12.78 -3.47
C ARG A 287 14.10 -12.45 -3.81
N GLU A 288 14.42 -12.35 -5.11
CA GLU A 288 15.74 -11.95 -5.61
C GLU A 288 16.13 -10.55 -5.11
N GLU A 289 15.19 -9.60 -5.10
CA GLU A 289 15.38 -8.23 -4.60
C GLU A 289 15.40 -8.14 -3.06
N GLY A 290 15.21 -9.26 -2.33
CA GLY A 290 15.35 -9.34 -0.88
C GLY A 290 14.08 -8.97 -0.09
N TYR A 291 12.90 -8.98 -0.71
CA TYR A 291 11.64 -8.77 -0.01
C TYR A 291 11.28 -9.98 0.87
N ASP A 292 10.64 -9.70 2.00
CA ASP A 292 10.17 -10.71 2.94
C ASP A 292 8.79 -11.28 2.54
N TYR A 293 7.96 -10.42 1.92
CA TYR A 293 6.57 -10.73 1.60
C TYR A 293 6.16 -10.28 0.20
N PHE A 294 5.27 -11.06 -0.41
CA PHE A 294 4.57 -10.69 -1.64
C PHE A 294 3.08 -10.51 -1.33
N SER A 295 2.52 -9.32 -1.59
CA SER A 295 1.13 -8.99 -1.28
C SER A 295 0.29 -8.83 -2.54
N PHE A 296 -0.89 -9.45 -2.54
CA PHE A 296 -1.91 -9.27 -3.57
C PHE A 296 -2.93 -8.16 -3.25
N GLY A 297 -2.77 -7.47 -2.12
CA GLY A 297 -3.75 -6.50 -1.66
C GLY A 297 -5.08 -7.11 -1.21
N SER A 298 -6.07 -6.24 -1.02
CA SER A 298 -7.39 -6.61 -0.48
C SER A 298 -8.13 -7.65 -1.34
N SER A 299 -8.87 -8.49 -0.66
CA SER A 299 -9.82 -9.45 -1.25
C SER A 299 -11.23 -9.27 -0.67
N THR A 300 -11.58 -8.03 -0.34
CA THR A 300 -12.87 -7.67 0.22
C THR A 300 -13.51 -6.55 -0.58
N ASP A 301 -14.83 -6.53 -0.59
CA ASP A 301 -15.66 -5.51 -1.20
C ASP A 301 -16.22 -4.55 -0.11
N GLU A 302 -16.81 -3.44 -0.53
CA GLU A 302 -17.41 -2.43 0.34
C GLU A 302 -16.51 -2.04 1.53
N ARG A 303 -15.25 -1.72 1.23
CA ARG A 303 -14.24 -1.29 2.22
C ARG A 303 -13.92 -2.33 3.31
N GLY A 304 -14.15 -3.61 3.04
CA GLY A 304 -13.84 -4.68 4.00
C GLY A 304 -15.06 -5.41 4.56
N LYS A 305 -16.27 -4.94 4.25
CA LYS A 305 -17.51 -5.50 4.81
C LYS A 305 -17.80 -6.92 4.34
N TYR A 306 -17.49 -7.23 3.09
CA TYR A 306 -17.76 -8.54 2.49
C TYR A 306 -16.49 -9.15 1.91
N LEU A 307 -16.29 -10.45 2.13
CA LEU A 307 -15.23 -11.20 1.46
C LEU A 307 -15.61 -11.44 -0.01
N ASN A 308 -14.75 -11.04 -0.93
CA ASN A 308 -14.82 -11.45 -2.32
C ASN A 308 -14.20 -12.85 -2.46
N GLU A 309 -15.03 -13.89 -2.28
CA GLU A 309 -14.57 -15.29 -2.25
C GLU A 309 -13.84 -15.71 -3.54
N GLY A 310 -14.30 -15.24 -4.70
CA GLY A 310 -13.66 -15.53 -5.99
C GLY A 310 -12.25 -14.96 -6.07
N LEU A 311 -12.09 -13.70 -5.66
CA LEU A 311 -10.80 -13.03 -5.63
C LEU A 311 -9.87 -13.63 -4.57
N PHE A 312 -10.40 -13.94 -3.38
CA PHE A 312 -9.65 -14.61 -2.32
C PHE A 312 -9.18 -15.99 -2.77
N HIS A 313 -10.05 -16.80 -3.38
CA HIS A 313 -9.69 -18.11 -3.93
C HIS A 313 -8.61 -18.01 -5.02
N TYR A 314 -8.72 -17.02 -5.91
CA TYR A 314 -7.70 -16.78 -6.92
C TYR A 314 -6.33 -16.51 -6.28
N LYS A 315 -6.25 -15.59 -5.32
CA LYS A 315 -5.00 -15.17 -4.66
C LYS A 315 -4.43 -16.28 -3.77
N SER A 316 -5.28 -16.96 -3.00
CA SER A 316 -4.85 -18.07 -2.12
C SER A 316 -4.29 -19.27 -2.88
N GLY A 317 -4.60 -19.40 -4.18
CA GLY A 317 -4.02 -20.42 -5.04
C GLY A 317 -2.48 -20.40 -5.12
N TYR A 318 -1.85 -19.30 -4.76
CA TYR A 318 -0.39 -19.17 -4.66
C TYR A 318 0.17 -19.61 -3.29
N GLY A 319 -0.67 -20.20 -2.41
CA GLY A 319 -0.24 -20.78 -1.13
C GLY A 319 0.03 -19.75 -0.04
N GLY A 320 -0.54 -18.56 -0.17
CA GLY A 320 -0.32 -17.49 0.78
C GLY A 320 -1.25 -17.52 1.99
N GLY A 321 -0.83 -16.79 3.02
CA GLY A 321 -1.65 -16.43 4.16
C GLY A 321 -2.54 -15.22 3.87
N SER A 322 -3.06 -14.66 4.94
CA SER A 322 -3.85 -13.43 4.89
C SER A 322 -3.49 -12.52 6.06
N ILE A 323 -3.70 -11.23 5.86
CA ILE A 323 -3.52 -10.18 6.87
C ILE A 323 -4.73 -9.27 6.89
N ILE A 324 -5.00 -8.69 8.05
CA ILE A 324 -6.00 -7.63 8.19
C ILE A 324 -5.37 -6.30 7.79
N LEU A 325 -6.13 -5.48 7.06
CA LEU A 325 -5.84 -4.05 6.85
C LEU A 325 -6.61 -3.29 7.95
N PRO A 326 -5.93 -2.90 9.05
CA PRO A 326 -6.62 -2.47 10.25
C PRO A 326 -7.13 -1.03 10.14
N VAL A 327 -8.34 -0.83 10.63
CA VAL A 327 -8.98 0.48 10.79
C VAL A 327 -9.38 0.62 12.24
N TYR A 328 -9.00 1.74 12.85
CA TYR A 328 -9.37 2.11 14.21
C TYR A 328 -10.20 3.37 14.21
N VAL A 329 -11.27 3.40 14.98
CA VAL A 329 -12.22 4.51 15.01
C VAL A 329 -12.48 4.92 16.46
N ARG A 330 -12.44 6.22 16.71
CA ARG A 330 -12.90 6.82 17.94
C ARG A 330 -13.96 7.87 17.63
N GLU A 331 -15.08 7.81 18.33
CA GLU A 331 -16.18 8.76 18.27
C GLU A 331 -16.39 9.37 19.65
N LYS A 332 -16.74 10.66 19.71
CA LYS A 332 -17.13 11.36 20.96
C LYS A 332 -18.45 10.86 21.51
#